data_b37d6b5953e8e957c19e20c742e6efd8
#
_entry.id   b37d6b5953e8e957c19e20c742e6efd8
#
_cell.length_a   1.000
_cell.length_b   1.000
_cell.length_c   1.000
_cell.angle_alpha   90.00
_cell.angle_beta   90.00
_cell.angle_gamma   90.00
#
_symmetry.space_group_name_H-M   'P 1'
#
loop_
_entity.id
_entity.type
_entity.pdbx_description
1 polymer ?
#
loop_
_entity_poly.entity_id
_entity_poly.type
_entity_poly.pdbx_seq_one_letter_code
_entity_poly.pdbx_strand_id
1 'polypeptide(L)'
;LVEKGAAYLIEEDAKRYIPVDVQEFCGNRIRRMEEEQKWLDVNLPGEKKEEEGYVTIDGQEHISDKIHNLLANVEERVYCSCSGVCLEQLKGQLKELTEKGKKVVLVTDHPFELSGAIIYVTKEKGNQIGLITDSKYVLSGEYGQESRNTCVYSGQRNFVTLFKTALANEIELIKIREGESKNE
;
A
#
# COMPACT_ATOMS: atom_id res chain seq x y z
N LEU A 1 4.92 -32.79 -1.51
CA LEU A 1 3.94 -32.35 -0.50
C LEU A 1 4.42 -32.69 0.91
N VAL A 2 4.94 -33.91 1.17
CA VAL A 2 5.45 -34.34 2.49
C VAL A 2 6.59 -33.43 2.95
N GLU A 3 7.60 -33.19 2.11
CA GLU A 3 8.73 -32.29 2.44
C GLU A 3 8.30 -30.85 2.75
N LYS A 4 7.17 -30.41 2.19
CA LYS A 4 6.58 -29.09 2.48
C LYS A 4 5.67 -29.08 3.70
N GLY A 5 5.48 -30.25 4.37
CA GLY A 5 4.60 -30.40 5.53
C GLY A 5 3.10 -30.35 5.21
N ALA A 6 2.71 -30.54 3.94
CA ALA A 6 1.31 -30.51 3.51
C ALA A 6 0.65 -31.89 3.47
N ALA A 7 1.41 -32.96 3.69
CA ALA A 7 0.91 -34.33 3.79
C ALA A 7 1.81 -35.17 4.67
N TYR A 8 1.23 -36.13 5.38
CA TYR A 8 1.94 -37.18 6.08
C TYR A 8 2.07 -38.42 5.18
N LEU A 9 3.17 -39.13 5.29
CA LEU A 9 3.39 -40.42 4.68
C LEU A 9 3.13 -41.53 5.72
N ILE A 10 2.25 -42.43 5.38
CA ILE A 10 2.05 -43.67 6.16
C ILE A 10 2.67 -44.82 5.36
N GLU A 11 3.66 -45.49 5.95
CA GLU A 11 4.30 -46.66 5.40
C GLU A 11 3.75 -47.90 6.13
N GLU A 12 2.74 -48.54 5.51
CA GLU A 12 2.24 -49.86 5.85
C GLU A 12 2.52 -50.77 4.65
N ASP A 13 1.62 -51.73 4.34
CA ASP A 13 1.75 -52.59 3.14
C ASP A 13 1.77 -51.83 1.81
N ALA A 14 1.23 -50.63 1.82
CA ALA A 14 1.29 -49.67 0.70
C ALA A 14 1.52 -48.26 1.22
N LYS A 15 2.33 -47.45 0.46
CA LYS A 15 2.53 -46.01 0.78
C LYS A 15 1.23 -45.24 0.59
N ARG A 16 0.74 -44.62 1.66
CA ARG A 16 -0.43 -43.77 1.66
C ARG A 16 -0.04 -42.34 2.08
N TYR A 17 -0.69 -41.36 1.46
CA TYR A 17 -0.49 -39.94 1.78
C TYR A 17 -1.78 -39.42 2.40
N ILE A 18 -1.67 -38.82 3.59
CA ILE A 18 -2.78 -38.17 4.27
C ILE A 18 -2.52 -36.67 4.25
N PRO A 19 -3.46 -35.85 3.73
CA PRO A 19 -3.31 -34.40 3.77
C PRO A 19 -3.29 -33.89 5.19
N VAL A 20 -2.44 -32.93 5.48
CA VAL A 20 -2.46 -32.18 6.74
C VAL A 20 -3.63 -31.20 6.69
N ASP A 21 -4.30 -30.99 7.81
CA ASP A 21 -5.35 -29.98 7.92
C ASP A 21 -4.82 -28.60 7.52
N VAL A 22 -5.65 -27.83 6.80
CA VAL A 22 -5.22 -26.54 6.25
C VAL A 22 -4.84 -25.55 7.35
N GLN A 23 -5.58 -25.55 8.47
CA GLN A 23 -5.29 -24.65 9.59
C GLN A 23 -3.99 -25.05 10.29
N GLU A 24 -3.77 -26.36 10.47
CA GLU A 24 -2.51 -26.88 11.01
C GLU A 24 -1.34 -26.54 10.10
N PHE A 25 -1.46 -26.78 8.81
CA PHE A 25 -0.42 -26.49 7.83
C PHE A 25 -0.08 -24.99 7.78
N CYS A 26 -1.09 -24.14 7.65
CA CYS A 26 -0.90 -22.67 7.60
C CYS A 26 -0.38 -22.14 8.96
N GLY A 27 -0.95 -22.60 10.07
CA GLY A 27 -0.51 -22.19 11.41
C GLY A 27 0.95 -22.52 11.69
N ASN A 28 1.39 -23.72 11.27
CA ASN A 28 2.80 -24.11 11.39
C ASN A 28 3.74 -23.24 10.57
N ARG A 29 3.31 -22.80 9.37
CA ARG A 29 4.11 -21.90 8.52
C ARG A 29 4.19 -20.49 9.11
N ILE A 30 3.05 -19.95 9.55
CA ILE A 30 3.00 -18.62 10.19
C ILE A 30 3.91 -18.60 11.42
N ARG A 31 3.80 -19.58 12.32
CA ARG A 31 4.65 -19.68 13.50
C ARG A 31 6.14 -19.69 13.15
N ARG A 32 6.56 -20.47 12.15
CA ARG A 32 7.96 -20.48 11.70
C ARG A 32 8.41 -19.12 11.17
N MET A 33 7.56 -18.44 10.38
CA MET A 33 7.87 -17.10 9.88
C MET A 33 8.00 -16.08 11.02
N GLU A 34 7.16 -16.18 12.06
CA GLU A 34 7.27 -15.34 13.26
C GLU A 34 8.56 -15.61 14.05
N GLU A 35 8.98 -16.88 14.15
CA GLU A 35 10.25 -17.25 14.77
C GLU A 35 11.45 -16.71 13.98
N GLU A 36 11.42 -16.83 12.64
CA GLU A 36 12.43 -16.27 11.74
C GLU A 36 12.49 -14.73 11.85
N GLN A 37 11.34 -14.06 11.89
CA GLN A 37 11.26 -12.61 12.08
C GLN A 37 11.94 -12.21 13.40
N LYS A 38 11.59 -12.86 14.52
CA LYS A 38 12.20 -12.57 15.84
C LYS A 38 13.70 -12.78 15.83
N TRP A 39 14.17 -13.83 15.14
CA TRP A 39 15.60 -14.07 14.99
C TRP A 39 16.28 -12.96 14.20
N LEU A 40 15.68 -12.52 13.09
CA LEU A 40 16.17 -11.41 12.27
C LEU A 40 16.22 -10.10 13.06
N ASP A 41 15.16 -9.78 13.83
CA ASP A 41 15.09 -8.56 14.64
C ASP A 41 16.24 -8.48 15.67
N VAL A 42 16.71 -9.62 16.19
CA VAL A 42 17.81 -9.67 17.16
C VAL A 42 19.19 -9.69 16.49
N ASN A 43 19.31 -10.31 15.31
CA ASN A 43 20.61 -10.61 14.71
C ASN A 43 20.99 -9.70 13.55
N LEU A 44 20.02 -8.99 12.96
CA LEU A 44 20.34 -7.97 11.97
C LEU A 44 20.82 -6.69 12.67
N PRO A 45 21.80 -5.97 12.08
CA PRO A 45 22.16 -4.64 12.57
C PRO A 45 20.89 -3.78 12.54
N GLY A 46 20.60 -3.11 13.68
CA GLY A 46 19.47 -2.25 13.83
C GLY A 46 19.33 -1.26 12.66
N GLU A 47 18.11 -0.85 12.37
CA GLU A 47 17.80 0.04 11.26
C GLU A 47 18.85 1.15 11.19
N LYS A 48 19.59 1.21 10.09
CA LYS A 48 20.26 2.46 9.73
C LYS A 48 19.15 3.49 9.67
N LYS A 49 19.27 4.58 10.45
CA LYS A 49 18.43 5.78 10.26
C LYS A 49 18.25 5.93 8.76
N GLU A 50 16.99 5.96 8.30
CA GLU A 50 16.65 6.06 6.90
C GLU A 50 17.63 7.04 6.26
N GLU A 51 18.51 6.50 5.38
CA GLU A 51 19.42 7.35 4.66
C GLU A 51 18.53 8.29 3.88
N GLU A 52 18.72 9.60 4.07
CA GLU A 52 18.01 10.64 3.35
C GLU A 52 18.25 10.46 1.85
N GLY A 53 17.52 9.56 1.22
CA GLY A 53 17.72 9.16 -0.16
C GLY A 53 16.43 8.88 -0.91
N TYR A 54 16.60 8.51 -2.16
CA TYR A 54 15.53 8.06 -3.04
C TYR A 54 15.65 6.57 -3.22
N VAL A 55 14.60 5.84 -2.90
CA VAL A 55 14.53 4.38 -3.07
C VAL A 55 13.63 4.08 -4.25
N THR A 56 14.15 3.40 -5.26
CA THR A 56 13.35 2.86 -6.35
C THR A 56 12.82 1.49 -5.97
N ILE A 57 11.53 1.28 -6.14
CA ILE A 57 10.83 0.03 -5.86
C ILE A 57 10.25 -0.48 -7.17
N ASP A 58 10.69 -1.65 -7.60
CA ASP A 58 10.24 -2.31 -8.82
C ASP A 58 9.37 -3.53 -8.48
N GLY A 59 8.33 -3.72 -9.27
CA GLY A 59 7.42 -4.86 -9.18
C GLY A 59 6.17 -4.60 -8.35
N GLN A 60 5.06 -5.12 -8.86
CA GLN A 60 3.73 -4.86 -8.32
C GLN A 60 3.58 -5.29 -6.85
N GLU A 61 4.09 -6.45 -6.49
CA GLU A 61 4.00 -6.98 -5.12
C GLU A 61 4.78 -6.11 -4.14
N HIS A 62 6.04 -5.75 -4.45
CA HIS A 62 6.87 -4.92 -3.57
C HIS A 62 6.29 -3.52 -3.38
N ILE A 63 5.70 -2.93 -4.44
CA ILE A 63 5.03 -1.63 -4.34
C ILE A 63 3.77 -1.77 -3.49
N SER A 64 2.97 -2.82 -3.68
CA SER A 64 1.80 -3.12 -2.87
C SER A 64 2.17 -3.24 -1.39
N ASP A 65 3.19 -4.03 -1.07
CA ASP A 65 3.68 -4.21 0.30
C ASP A 65 4.13 -2.87 0.91
N LYS A 66 4.85 -2.04 0.14
CA LYS A 66 5.27 -0.71 0.61
C LYS A 66 4.09 0.21 0.87
N ILE A 67 3.07 0.21 -0.01
CA ILE A 67 1.83 0.98 0.19
C ILE A 67 1.14 0.53 1.48
N HIS A 68 0.96 -0.78 1.67
CA HIS A 68 0.32 -1.34 2.86
C HIS A 68 1.07 -0.95 4.14
N ASN A 69 2.39 -1.05 4.13
CA ASN A 69 3.22 -0.66 5.27
C ASN A 69 3.14 0.85 5.56
N LEU A 70 3.14 1.69 4.53
CA LEU A 70 2.97 3.14 4.69
C LEU A 70 1.62 3.49 5.29
N LEU A 71 0.53 2.89 4.80
CA LEU A 71 -0.81 3.12 5.32
C LEU A 71 -0.97 2.60 6.75
N ALA A 72 -0.40 1.44 7.09
CA ALA A 72 -0.46 0.88 8.44
C ALA A 72 0.20 1.78 9.49
N ASN A 73 1.22 2.56 9.10
CA ASN A 73 2.00 3.43 9.98
C ASN A 73 1.56 4.91 9.96
N VAL A 74 0.41 5.23 9.37
CA VAL A 74 -0.11 6.62 9.36
C VAL A 74 -0.48 7.07 10.76
N GLU A 75 0.14 8.15 11.21
CA GLU A 75 -0.12 8.76 12.52
C GLU A 75 -1.22 9.83 12.47
N GLU A 76 -1.21 10.69 11.45
CA GLU A 76 -2.11 11.84 11.36
C GLU A 76 -2.93 11.88 10.07
N ARG A 77 -2.29 11.71 8.91
CA ARG A 77 -2.92 12.00 7.63
C ARG A 77 -2.33 11.24 6.46
N VAL A 78 -3.18 10.97 5.48
CA VAL A 78 -2.78 10.42 4.19
C VAL A 78 -3.42 11.21 3.05
N TYR A 79 -2.65 11.40 1.99
CA TYR A 79 -3.10 11.90 0.71
C TYR A 79 -2.77 10.83 -0.34
N CYS A 80 -3.78 10.37 -1.05
CA CYS A 80 -3.62 9.36 -2.10
C CYS A 80 -4.22 9.86 -3.41
N SER A 81 -3.43 9.86 -4.47
CA SER A 81 -3.83 10.23 -5.82
C SER A 81 -3.57 9.04 -6.74
N CYS A 82 -4.61 8.35 -7.20
CA CYS A 82 -4.52 7.21 -8.10
C CYS A 82 -5.87 6.90 -8.75
N SER A 83 -5.88 5.91 -9.66
CA SER A 83 -7.12 5.47 -10.31
C SER A 83 -8.13 4.87 -9.32
N GLY A 84 -9.40 4.90 -9.68
CA GLY A 84 -10.47 4.27 -8.89
C GLY A 84 -10.23 2.78 -8.64
N VAL A 85 -9.67 2.07 -9.60
CA VAL A 85 -9.31 0.65 -9.47
C VAL A 85 -8.26 0.44 -8.37
N CYS A 86 -7.26 1.31 -8.31
CA CYS A 86 -6.25 1.27 -7.26
C CYS A 86 -6.87 1.58 -5.88
N LEU A 87 -7.74 2.59 -5.80
CA LEU A 87 -8.42 2.94 -4.54
C LEU A 87 -9.31 1.82 -4.00
N GLU A 88 -10.00 1.06 -4.87
CA GLU A 88 -10.81 -0.09 -4.42
C GLU A 88 -9.95 -1.17 -3.76
N GLN A 89 -8.72 -1.39 -4.24
CA GLN A 89 -7.78 -2.34 -3.60
C GLN A 89 -7.33 -1.85 -2.21
N LEU A 90 -7.22 -0.54 -2.01
CA LEU A 90 -6.79 0.09 -0.76
C LEU A 90 -7.94 0.44 0.19
N LYS A 91 -9.20 0.25 -0.24
CA LYS A 91 -10.42 0.70 0.46
C LYS A 91 -10.49 0.23 1.91
N GLY A 92 -10.12 -1.02 2.18
CA GLY A 92 -10.13 -1.57 3.54
C GLY A 92 -9.22 -0.79 4.50
N GLN A 93 -7.98 -0.55 4.12
CA GLN A 93 -7.03 0.19 4.94
C GLN A 93 -7.37 1.68 5.06
N LEU A 94 -7.83 2.30 3.96
CA LEU A 94 -8.27 3.70 3.98
C LEU A 94 -9.48 3.88 4.89
N LYS A 95 -10.40 2.91 4.93
CA LYS A 95 -11.53 2.89 5.84
C LYS A 95 -11.09 2.81 7.30
N GLU A 96 -10.17 1.91 7.62
CA GLU A 96 -9.61 1.83 8.98
C GLU A 96 -8.97 3.16 9.42
N LEU A 97 -8.29 3.87 8.52
CA LEU A 97 -7.72 5.18 8.84
C LEU A 97 -8.79 6.22 9.15
N THR A 98 -9.88 6.27 8.37
CA THR A 98 -11.00 7.18 8.66
C THR A 98 -11.69 6.84 9.97
N GLU A 99 -11.90 5.56 10.27
CA GLU A 99 -12.48 5.07 11.54
C GLU A 99 -11.59 5.41 12.75
N LYS A 100 -10.27 5.42 12.56
CA LYS A 100 -9.29 5.89 13.57
C LYS A 100 -9.19 7.43 13.66
N GLY A 101 -10.03 8.18 12.94
CA GLY A 101 -10.04 9.63 12.94
C GLY A 101 -8.87 10.29 12.22
N LYS A 102 -8.14 9.55 11.37
CA LYS A 102 -7.05 10.11 10.57
C LYS A 102 -7.61 10.89 9.39
N LYS A 103 -6.89 11.94 8.98
CA LYS A 103 -7.29 12.72 7.80
C LYS A 103 -6.95 11.94 6.52
N VAL A 104 -7.96 11.58 5.75
CA VAL A 104 -7.82 10.88 4.47
C VAL A 104 -8.29 11.81 3.35
N VAL A 105 -7.41 12.11 2.39
CA VAL A 105 -7.71 12.92 1.20
C VAL A 105 -7.36 12.11 -0.04
N LEU A 106 -8.34 11.94 -0.92
CA LEU A 106 -8.23 11.13 -2.11
C LEU A 106 -8.45 11.97 -3.37
N VAL A 107 -7.63 11.75 -4.38
CA VAL A 107 -7.82 12.29 -5.73
C VAL A 107 -7.88 11.11 -6.69
N THR A 108 -8.97 10.98 -7.43
CA THR A 108 -9.21 9.82 -8.31
C THR A 108 -9.91 10.23 -9.61
N ASP A 109 -9.95 9.32 -10.56
CA ASP A 109 -10.56 9.53 -11.88
C ASP A 109 -12.01 8.99 -11.99
N HIS A 110 -12.51 8.35 -10.94
CA HIS A 110 -13.88 7.82 -10.91
C HIS A 110 -14.57 8.19 -9.59
N PRO A 111 -15.90 8.27 -9.59
CA PRO A 111 -16.66 8.42 -8.36
C PRO A 111 -16.30 7.31 -7.36
N PHE A 112 -15.91 7.71 -6.17
CA PHE A 112 -15.51 6.82 -5.08
C PHE A 112 -16.17 7.27 -3.79
N GLU A 113 -16.65 6.32 -3.00
CA GLU A 113 -17.30 6.61 -1.72
C GLU A 113 -16.54 5.98 -0.56
N LEU A 114 -16.14 6.84 0.37
CA LEU A 114 -15.51 6.43 1.62
C LEU A 114 -15.92 7.42 2.72
N SER A 115 -16.67 6.95 3.69
CA SER A 115 -17.13 7.78 4.80
C SER A 115 -15.95 8.35 5.59
N GLY A 116 -15.97 9.65 5.88
CA GLY A 116 -14.91 10.34 6.60
C GLY A 116 -13.70 10.76 5.76
N ALA A 117 -13.64 10.40 4.47
CA ALA A 117 -12.61 10.87 3.56
C ALA A 117 -13.05 12.12 2.78
N ILE A 118 -12.08 12.94 2.40
CA ILE A 118 -12.28 14.06 1.45
C ILE A 118 -11.87 13.55 0.08
N ILE A 119 -12.80 13.57 -0.89
CA ILE A 119 -12.58 12.97 -2.20
C ILE A 119 -12.72 14.04 -3.27
N TYR A 120 -11.77 14.08 -4.18
CA TYR A 120 -11.75 14.92 -5.36
C TYR A 120 -11.72 14.03 -6.61
N VAL A 121 -12.57 14.33 -7.59
CA VAL A 121 -12.61 13.58 -8.85
C VAL A 121 -11.99 14.42 -9.96
N THR A 122 -10.99 13.85 -10.62
CA THR A 122 -10.32 14.48 -11.77
C THR A 122 -10.63 13.71 -13.05
N LYS A 123 -9.96 14.04 -14.14
CA LYS A 123 -10.16 13.33 -15.41
C LYS A 123 -9.51 11.95 -15.31
N GLU A 124 -8.50 11.64 -16.02
CA GLU A 124 -7.87 10.35 -16.09
C GLU A 124 -6.60 10.31 -15.23
N LYS A 125 -6.39 9.23 -14.46
CA LYS A 125 -5.19 8.98 -13.67
C LYS A 125 -4.27 7.92 -14.29
N GLY A 126 -4.80 7.05 -15.15
CA GLY A 126 -4.06 5.93 -15.69
C GLY A 126 -3.48 5.05 -14.59
N ASN A 127 -2.23 4.63 -14.75
CA ASN A 127 -1.51 3.82 -13.77
C ASN A 127 -0.67 4.65 -12.77
N GLN A 128 -0.87 5.97 -12.72
CA GLN A 128 -0.11 6.81 -11.80
C GLN A 128 -0.59 6.62 -10.36
N ILE A 129 0.37 6.57 -9.44
CA ILE A 129 0.12 6.62 -8.00
C ILE A 129 0.96 7.72 -7.36
N GLY A 130 0.34 8.46 -6.45
CA GLY A 130 1.00 9.40 -5.55
C GLY A 130 0.43 9.21 -4.14
N LEU A 131 1.25 8.73 -3.21
CA LEU A 131 0.89 8.53 -1.82
C LEU A 131 1.79 9.38 -0.93
N ILE A 132 1.19 10.21 -0.07
CA ILE A 132 1.91 11.04 0.90
C ILE A 132 1.38 10.70 2.28
N THR A 133 2.24 10.23 3.18
CA THR A 133 1.88 9.91 4.56
C THR A 133 2.51 10.90 5.54
N ASP A 134 1.70 11.43 6.44
CA ASP A 134 2.05 12.35 7.53
C ASP A 134 2.85 13.59 7.11
N SER A 135 2.85 13.93 5.82
CA SER A 135 3.72 14.94 5.24
C SER A 135 5.22 14.66 5.47
N LYS A 136 5.58 13.40 5.72
CA LYS A 136 6.94 12.93 5.98
C LYS A 136 7.48 12.08 4.82
N TYR A 137 6.64 11.28 4.18
CA TYR A 137 7.06 10.32 3.15
C TYR A 137 6.20 10.42 1.90
N VAL A 138 6.81 10.15 0.77
CA VAL A 138 6.16 10.08 -0.54
C VAL A 138 6.52 8.77 -1.22
N LEU A 139 5.53 8.10 -1.78
CA LEU A 139 5.67 7.04 -2.78
C LEU A 139 4.98 7.52 -4.05
N SER A 140 5.67 7.54 -5.18
CA SER A 140 5.09 7.96 -6.45
C SER A 140 5.70 7.25 -7.64
N GLY A 141 4.90 6.96 -8.65
CA GLY A 141 5.32 6.30 -9.88
C GLY A 141 4.16 5.65 -10.62
N GLU A 142 4.44 4.53 -11.26
CA GLU A 142 3.46 3.72 -11.96
C GLU A 142 3.12 2.45 -11.17
N TYR A 143 1.84 2.23 -10.95
CA TYR A 143 1.31 1.07 -10.25
C TYR A 143 -0.06 0.68 -10.82
N GLY A 144 -0.14 -0.48 -11.42
CA GLY A 144 -1.38 -0.99 -12.02
C GLY A 144 -1.16 -2.20 -12.91
N GLN A 145 -2.23 -2.70 -13.47
CA GLN A 145 -2.16 -3.78 -14.46
C GLN A 145 -1.52 -3.26 -15.76
N GLU A 146 -0.72 -4.12 -16.41
CA GLU A 146 -0.06 -3.82 -17.69
C GLU A 146 0.94 -2.64 -17.66
N SER A 147 1.35 -2.18 -16.46
CA SER A 147 2.39 -1.15 -16.33
C SER A 147 3.73 -1.77 -15.92
N ARG A 148 4.81 -1.00 -16.07
CA ARG A 148 6.14 -1.41 -15.63
C ARG A 148 6.25 -1.52 -14.09
N ASN A 149 5.27 -0.99 -13.36
CA ASN A 149 5.22 -1.02 -11.90
C ASN A 149 6.55 -0.61 -11.25
N THR A 150 6.87 0.67 -11.36
CA THR A 150 8.07 1.25 -10.76
C THR A 150 7.68 2.52 -10.00
N CYS A 151 8.04 2.59 -8.72
CA CYS A 151 7.80 3.74 -7.86
C CYS A 151 9.08 4.22 -7.20
N VAL A 152 9.13 5.52 -6.91
CA VAL A 152 10.16 6.13 -6.06
C VAL A 152 9.55 6.42 -4.70
N TYR A 153 10.24 5.99 -3.64
CA TYR A 153 9.92 6.30 -2.25
C TYR A 153 11.00 7.20 -1.65
N SER A 154 10.60 8.22 -0.90
CA SER A 154 11.55 9.10 -0.22
C SER A 154 10.91 9.86 0.94
N GLY A 155 11.70 10.10 1.99
CA GLY A 155 11.44 11.04 3.08
C GLY A 155 12.13 12.41 2.90
N GLN A 156 12.81 12.63 1.79
CA GLN A 156 13.51 13.90 1.50
C GLN A 156 12.53 15.08 1.50
N ARG A 157 12.83 16.07 2.33
CA ARG A 157 11.96 17.23 2.55
C ARG A 157 11.59 17.99 1.27
N ASN A 158 12.54 18.18 0.36
CA ASN A 158 12.30 18.85 -0.92
C ASN A 158 11.34 18.03 -1.81
N PHE A 159 11.49 16.71 -1.84
CA PHE A 159 10.65 15.80 -2.60
C PHE A 159 9.23 15.78 -2.04
N VAL A 160 9.09 15.64 -0.72
CA VAL A 160 7.78 15.72 -0.05
C VAL A 160 7.10 17.06 -0.32
N THR A 161 7.84 18.17 -0.26
CA THR A 161 7.30 19.50 -0.54
C THR A 161 6.81 19.62 -1.99
N LEU A 162 7.58 19.11 -2.95
CA LEU A 162 7.21 19.13 -4.37
C LEU A 162 5.88 18.39 -4.60
N PHE A 163 5.76 17.18 -4.07
CA PHE A 163 4.53 16.39 -4.24
C PHE A 163 3.33 16.99 -3.52
N LYS A 164 3.52 17.55 -2.33
CA LYS A 164 2.46 18.28 -1.63
C LYS A 164 1.97 19.49 -2.43
N THR A 165 2.89 20.26 -2.99
CA THR A 165 2.54 21.42 -3.81
C THR A 165 1.82 20.99 -5.08
N ALA A 166 2.31 19.98 -5.78
CA ALA A 166 1.66 19.43 -6.96
C ALA A 166 0.23 18.97 -6.69
N LEU A 167 0.03 18.21 -5.60
CA LEU A 167 -1.29 17.74 -5.20
C LEU A 167 -2.22 18.88 -4.79
N ALA A 168 -1.72 19.88 -4.06
CA ALA A 168 -2.51 21.06 -3.69
C ALA A 168 -3.00 21.82 -4.94
N ASN A 169 -2.12 22.05 -5.90
CA ASN A 169 -2.47 22.70 -7.16
C ASN A 169 -3.50 21.86 -7.96
N GLU A 170 -3.36 20.54 -7.97
CA GLU A 170 -4.35 19.65 -8.62
C GLU A 170 -5.73 19.79 -7.99
N ILE A 171 -5.78 19.78 -6.64
CA ILE A 171 -7.04 19.96 -5.90
C ILE A 171 -7.65 21.34 -6.18
N GLU A 172 -6.86 22.39 -6.23
CA GLU A 172 -7.35 23.73 -6.57
C GLU A 172 -7.94 23.79 -7.98
N LEU A 173 -7.27 23.19 -8.96
CA LEU A 173 -7.78 23.10 -10.32
C LEU A 173 -9.10 22.32 -10.42
N ILE A 174 -9.25 21.25 -9.66
CA ILE A 174 -10.51 20.49 -9.58
C ILE A 174 -11.63 21.38 -9.03
N LYS A 175 -11.39 22.09 -7.92
CA LYS A 175 -12.36 23.00 -7.32
C LYS A 175 -12.80 24.14 -8.23
N ILE A 176 -11.87 24.72 -8.98
CA ILE A 176 -12.18 25.79 -9.95
C ILE A 176 -13.11 25.24 -11.03
N ARG A 177 -12.79 24.09 -11.62
CA ARG A 177 -13.62 23.43 -12.65
C ARG A 177 -15.02 23.07 -12.14
N GLU A 178 -15.13 22.57 -10.91
CA GLU A 178 -16.42 22.29 -10.28
C GLU A 178 -17.23 23.56 -9.99
N GLY A 179 -16.56 24.67 -9.68
CA GLY A 179 -17.18 25.99 -9.47
C GLY A 179 -17.67 26.63 -10.77
N GLU A 180 -16.94 26.48 -11.86
CA GLU A 180 -17.34 26.94 -13.20
C GLU A 180 -18.56 26.15 -13.72
N SER A 181 -18.59 24.81 -13.53
CA SER A 181 -19.72 23.97 -13.94
C SER A 181 -21.03 24.23 -13.19
N LYS A 182 -21.01 24.93 -12.05
CA LYS A 182 -22.22 25.32 -11.29
C LYS A 182 -22.78 26.68 -11.71
N ASN A 183 -22.07 27.43 -12.55
CA ASN A 183 -22.46 28.76 -13.01
C ASN A 183 -22.93 28.75 -14.48
N GLU A 184 -22.96 27.60 -15.15
CA GLU A 184 -23.61 27.33 -16.43
C GLU A 184 -24.95 26.61 -16.22
#